data_2fa232c979aaab49818d48bfe8f58023
#
_entry.id   2fa232c979aaab49818d48bfe8f58023
#
_cell.length_a   1.000
_cell.length_b   1.000
_cell.length_c   1.000
_cell.angle_alpha   90.00
_cell.angle_beta   90.00
_cell.angle_gamma   90.00
#
_symmetry.space_group_name_H-M   'P 1'
#
loop_
_entity.id
_entity.type
_entity.pdbx_description
1 polymer ?
#
loop_
_entity_poly.entity_id
_entity_poly.type
_entity_poly.pdbx_seq_one_letter_code
_entity_poly.pdbx_strand_id
1 'polypeptide(L)'
;MNYRSIYRKKKRRALHITIISLIVVGGLYLNMVLPALIRNSVPRVDVIFPERTEYTPSVTCSGTVEYSEVKSVREEMPLIIKEYPVNVGDRVDQGQTIAIVDKDAVCEMLVGMYAGSVSDALTFAELADSVPQSIESPVSGTVCALAASGELINAGADIAQIGGKGALVLNVAVPERNLTKIKSGQTAKLSVSSAEETFSGKVLKISESTRKQYLGSVEETVADVTVSIDDPSEKLKSGDNGYAEIQTGIKRNIVTLPYSAVMQDDKSEYVYVIEDGRAVRRDVITGLEMAKVTQVFGVSVEE
;
A
#
# COMPACT_ATOMS: atom_id res chain seq x y z
N MET A 1 -59.80 -58.85 71.46
CA MET A 1 -59.48 -57.49 70.94
C MET A 1 -58.42 -57.65 69.92
N ASN A 2 -58.69 -57.19 68.63
CA ASN A 2 -57.92 -57.54 67.44
C ASN A 2 -56.65 -56.69 67.22
N TYR A 3 -55.52 -57.04 67.77
CA TYR A 3 -54.22 -56.39 67.61
C TYR A 3 -53.75 -56.34 66.12
N ARG A 4 -54.17 -57.30 65.31
CA ARG A 4 -53.79 -57.41 63.89
C ARG A 4 -54.41 -56.32 63.01
N SER A 5 -55.58 -55.75 63.37
CA SER A 5 -56.23 -54.70 62.54
C SER A 5 -55.59 -53.30 62.71
N ILE A 6 -55.11 -53.01 63.92
CA ILE A 6 -54.47 -51.74 64.26
C ILE A 6 -53.07 -51.65 63.58
N TYR A 7 -52.34 -52.76 63.49
CA TYR A 7 -51.01 -52.80 62.84
C TYR A 7 -51.09 -52.64 61.31
N ARG A 8 -52.16 -53.20 60.71
CA ARG A 8 -52.42 -53.02 59.27
C ARG A 8 -52.82 -51.58 58.91
N LYS A 9 -53.58 -50.90 59.78
CA LYS A 9 -53.96 -49.48 59.54
C LYS A 9 -52.76 -48.55 59.73
N LYS A 10 -51.89 -48.76 60.70
CA LYS A 10 -50.65 -48.00 60.87
C LYS A 10 -49.71 -48.17 59.69
N LYS A 11 -49.52 -49.39 59.17
CA LYS A 11 -48.65 -49.66 58.03
C LYS A 11 -49.15 -49.05 56.74
N ARG A 12 -50.49 -49.02 56.54
CA ARG A 12 -51.08 -48.29 55.37
C ARG A 12 -50.95 -46.81 55.50
N ARG A 13 -51.13 -46.22 56.67
CA ARG A 13 -50.91 -44.77 56.88
C ARG A 13 -49.43 -44.37 56.66
N ALA A 14 -48.51 -45.18 57.17
CA ALA A 14 -47.07 -44.93 56.92
C ALA A 14 -46.73 -45.02 55.43
N LEU A 15 -47.28 -45.97 54.69
CA LEU A 15 -47.11 -46.13 53.25
C LEU A 15 -47.65 -44.95 52.50
N HIS A 16 -48.81 -44.39 52.85
CA HIS A 16 -49.36 -43.21 52.23
C HIS A 16 -48.53 -41.95 52.50
N ILE A 17 -48.02 -41.81 53.73
CA ILE A 17 -47.12 -40.67 54.08
C ILE A 17 -45.82 -40.78 53.32
N THR A 18 -45.22 -41.93 53.14
CA THR A 18 -44.00 -42.12 52.34
C THR A 18 -44.25 -41.82 50.84
N ILE A 19 -45.38 -42.25 50.29
CA ILE A 19 -45.74 -41.98 48.92
C ILE A 19 -45.95 -40.42 48.70
N ILE A 20 -46.70 -39.78 49.63
CA ILE A 20 -46.92 -38.34 49.56
C ILE A 20 -45.58 -37.57 49.69
N SER A 21 -44.71 -37.98 50.62
CA SER A 21 -43.40 -37.40 50.78
C SER A 21 -42.53 -37.54 49.51
N LEU A 22 -42.61 -38.70 48.87
CA LEU A 22 -41.87 -38.95 47.62
C LEU A 22 -42.39 -38.12 46.46
N ILE A 23 -43.71 -37.91 46.38
CA ILE A 23 -44.34 -37.01 45.38
C ILE A 23 -43.97 -35.56 45.66
N VAL A 24 -43.98 -35.11 46.92
CA VAL A 24 -43.57 -33.75 47.29
C VAL A 24 -42.11 -33.49 47.02
N VAL A 25 -41.21 -34.42 47.36
CA VAL A 25 -39.77 -34.33 47.08
C VAL A 25 -39.51 -34.42 45.60
N GLY A 26 -40.18 -35.27 44.85
CA GLY A 26 -40.10 -35.37 43.40
C GLY A 26 -40.60 -34.08 42.72
N GLY A 27 -41.70 -33.47 43.21
CA GLY A 27 -42.21 -32.20 42.72
C GLY A 27 -41.29 -31.00 42.99
N LEU A 28 -40.68 -30.99 44.19
CA LEU A 28 -39.64 -30.00 44.55
C LEU A 28 -38.38 -30.17 43.69
N TYR A 29 -37.95 -31.40 43.47
CA TYR A 29 -36.80 -31.69 42.60
C TYR A 29 -37.09 -31.26 41.14
N LEU A 30 -38.26 -31.58 40.63
CA LEU A 30 -38.66 -31.19 39.29
C LEU A 30 -38.73 -29.68 39.12
N ASN A 31 -39.25 -28.96 40.11
CA ASN A 31 -39.38 -27.51 40.11
C ASN A 31 -38.03 -26.79 40.27
N MET A 32 -37.05 -27.41 40.97
CA MET A 32 -35.75 -26.79 41.22
C MET A 32 -34.72 -27.14 40.14
N VAL A 33 -34.71 -28.40 39.68
CA VAL A 33 -33.68 -28.92 38.75
C VAL A 33 -34.05 -28.68 37.27
N LEU A 34 -35.32 -28.84 36.93
CA LEU A 34 -35.77 -28.68 35.53
C LEU A 34 -35.52 -27.29 34.97
N PRO A 35 -35.84 -26.18 35.68
CA PRO A 35 -35.52 -24.83 35.19
C PRO A 35 -34.03 -24.58 35.09
N ALA A 36 -33.19 -25.18 35.97
CA ALA A 36 -31.74 -25.04 35.90
C ALA A 36 -31.15 -25.77 34.69
N LEU A 37 -31.67 -26.97 34.39
CA LEU A 37 -31.26 -27.72 33.20
C LEU A 37 -31.67 -27.02 31.90
N ILE A 38 -32.88 -26.47 31.85
CA ILE A 38 -33.36 -25.71 30.67
C ILE A 38 -32.53 -24.43 30.49
N ARG A 39 -32.22 -23.71 31.56
CA ARG A 39 -31.43 -22.49 31.52
C ARG A 39 -29.98 -22.73 31.05
N ASN A 40 -29.42 -23.87 31.36
CA ASN A 40 -28.08 -24.26 30.93
C ASN A 40 -28.05 -24.84 29.51
N SER A 41 -29.17 -25.21 28.94
CA SER A 41 -29.27 -25.75 27.57
C SER A 41 -29.52 -24.64 26.52
N VAL A 42 -29.86 -23.41 26.94
CA VAL A 42 -30.01 -22.30 26.02
C VAL A 42 -28.61 -21.80 25.64
N PRO A 43 -28.22 -21.88 24.37
CA PRO A 43 -26.95 -21.35 23.93
C PRO A 43 -26.90 -19.85 24.20
N ARG A 44 -25.79 -19.38 24.80
CA ARG A 44 -25.53 -17.97 24.95
C ARG A 44 -24.88 -17.47 23.66
N VAL A 45 -25.38 -16.39 23.13
CA VAL A 45 -24.86 -15.73 21.96
C VAL A 45 -24.43 -14.32 22.35
N ASP A 46 -23.32 -13.86 21.79
CA ASP A 46 -22.92 -12.48 21.90
C ASP A 46 -23.63 -11.67 20.82
N VAL A 47 -24.16 -10.52 21.19
CA VAL A 47 -24.84 -9.62 20.27
C VAL A 47 -23.84 -8.59 19.78
N ILE A 48 -23.79 -8.42 18.48
CA ILE A 48 -22.94 -7.44 17.81
C ILE A 48 -23.86 -6.50 17.03
N PHE A 49 -23.63 -5.21 17.19
CA PHE A 49 -24.37 -4.21 16.42
C PHE A 49 -23.64 -3.93 15.10
N PRO A 50 -24.37 -3.75 13.99
CA PRO A 50 -23.79 -3.30 12.74
C PRO A 50 -23.18 -1.90 12.91
N GLU A 51 -21.99 -1.68 12.36
CA GLU A 51 -21.30 -0.42 12.43
C GLU A 51 -21.30 0.30 11.09
N ARG A 52 -21.35 1.63 11.12
CA ARG A 52 -21.09 2.45 9.93
C ARG A 52 -19.63 2.68 9.78
N THR A 53 -19.02 2.05 8.79
CA THR A 53 -17.62 2.19 8.46
C THR A 53 -17.45 3.10 7.25
N GLU A 54 -16.51 4.03 7.35
CA GLU A 54 -16.14 4.87 6.21
C GLU A 54 -15.24 4.07 5.26
N TYR A 55 -15.64 3.97 4.02
CA TYR A 55 -14.89 3.30 2.98
C TYR A 55 -14.60 4.25 1.81
N THR A 56 -13.35 4.33 1.41
CA THR A 56 -12.91 5.03 0.21
C THR A 56 -12.29 4.01 -0.73
N PRO A 57 -12.87 3.80 -1.92
CA PRO A 57 -12.25 2.94 -2.92
C PRO A 57 -10.84 3.43 -3.24
N SER A 58 -9.85 2.55 -3.20
CA SER A 58 -8.46 2.86 -3.50
C SER A 58 -7.81 1.77 -4.35
N VAL A 59 -6.71 2.13 -5.00
CA VAL A 59 -5.81 1.22 -5.71
C VAL A 59 -4.43 1.38 -5.12
N THR A 60 -3.85 0.29 -4.65
CA THR A 60 -2.48 0.27 -4.12
C THR A 60 -1.52 -0.20 -5.20
N CYS A 61 -0.48 0.58 -5.45
CA CYS A 61 0.56 0.30 -6.43
C CYS A 61 1.93 0.54 -5.82
N SER A 62 2.93 -0.25 -6.24
CA SER A 62 4.32 -0.08 -5.86
C SER A 62 5.08 0.76 -6.87
N GLY A 63 6.12 1.43 -6.41
CA GLY A 63 6.95 2.28 -7.25
C GLY A 63 8.23 2.71 -6.56
N THR A 64 8.91 3.65 -7.20
CA THR A 64 10.21 4.18 -6.76
C THR A 64 10.14 5.69 -6.64
N VAL A 65 10.79 6.22 -5.62
CA VAL A 65 10.95 7.67 -5.45
C VAL A 65 11.96 8.19 -6.47
N GLU A 66 11.61 9.24 -7.16
CA GLU A 66 12.46 9.86 -8.18
C GLU A 66 12.38 11.39 -8.07
N TYR A 67 13.32 12.09 -8.70
CA TYR A 67 13.18 13.54 -8.87
C TYR A 67 12.17 13.82 -9.98
N SER A 68 11.29 14.78 -9.76
CA SER A 68 10.28 15.20 -10.76
C SER A 68 10.91 15.77 -12.03
N GLU A 69 12.07 16.38 -11.89
CA GLU A 69 12.84 16.94 -12.98
C GLU A 69 14.32 16.57 -12.85
N VAL A 70 14.84 15.93 -13.87
CA VAL A 70 16.27 15.62 -13.99
C VAL A 70 16.82 16.38 -15.17
N LYS A 71 17.89 17.16 -14.93
CA LYS A 71 18.60 17.88 -15.96
C LYS A 71 19.85 17.11 -16.36
N SER A 72 19.89 16.67 -17.59
CA SER A 72 21.10 16.07 -18.16
C SER A 72 22.13 17.16 -18.51
N VAL A 73 23.36 16.92 -18.11
CA VAL A 73 24.52 17.73 -18.47
C VAL A 73 25.21 17.05 -19.63
N ARG A 74 25.31 17.74 -20.76
CA ARG A 74 25.83 17.19 -22.02
C ARG A 74 26.72 18.22 -22.68
N GLU A 75 27.70 17.75 -23.46
CA GLU A 75 28.52 18.60 -24.33
C GLU A 75 28.38 18.16 -25.78
N GLU A 76 28.53 19.11 -26.69
CA GLU A 76 28.41 18.88 -28.13
C GLU A 76 29.65 18.22 -28.75
N MET A 77 30.71 18.12 -27.99
CA MET A 77 31.96 17.47 -28.38
C MET A 77 32.22 16.19 -27.53
N PRO A 78 32.96 15.22 -28.07
CA PRO A 78 33.36 14.08 -27.27
C PRO A 78 34.39 14.50 -26.22
N LEU A 79 34.28 14.00 -25.01
CA LEU A 79 35.13 14.34 -23.87
C LEU A 79 35.62 13.09 -23.13
N ILE A 80 36.73 13.26 -22.42
CA ILE A 80 37.22 12.32 -21.41
C ILE A 80 37.27 13.05 -20.09
N ILE A 81 36.56 12.54 -19.09
CA ILE A 81 36.56 13.15 -17.75
C ILE A 81 37.69 12.57 -16.94
N LYS A 82 38.55 13.42 -16.45
CA LYS A 82 39.66 13.06 -15.59
C LYS A 82 39.18 12.60 -14.20
N GLU A 83 38.37 13.43 -13.58
CA GLU A 83 37.82 13.18 -12.26
C GLU A 83 36.52 13.97 -12.02
N TYR A 84 35.72 13.49 -11.09
CA TYR A 84 34.54 14.17 -10.58
C TYR A 84 34.85 14.67 -9.16
N PRO A 85 34.85 16.00 -8.88
CA PRO A 85 35.00 16.54 -7.53
C PRO A 85 33.74 16.33 -6.66
N VAL A 86 32.68 15.70 -7.19
CA VAL A 86 31.42 15.40 -6.56
C VAL A 86 31.07 13.93 -6.72
N ASN A 87 30.24 13.39 -5.82
CA ASN A 87 29.73 12.04 -5.88
C ASN A 87 28.23 12.01 -6.15
N VAL A 88 27.72 10.86 -6.59
CA VAL A 88 26.27 10.62 -6.67
C VAL A 88 25.65 10.75 -5.28
N GLY A 89 24.62 11.58 -5.16
CA GLY A 89 23.97 11.95 -3.92
C GLY A 89 24.41 13.30 -3.33
N ASP A 90 25.51 13.90 -3.81
CA ASP A 90 25.96 15.21 -3.35
C ASP A 90 25.05 16.33 -3.87
N ARG A 91 24.87 17.38 -3.05
CA ARG A 91 24.21 18.61 -3.48
C ARG A 91 25.21 19.51 -4.20
N VAL A 92 24.79 20.10 -5.30
CA VAL A 92 25.55 21.06 -6.10
C VAL A 92 24.75 22.33 -6.32
N ASP A 93 25.43 23.44 -6.43
CA ASP A 93 24.85 24.72 -6.82
C ASP A 93 25.00 24.96 -8.31
N GLN A 94 24.13 25.79 -8.89
CA GLN A 94 24.27 26.23 -10.28
C GLN A 94 25.63 26.93 -10.47
N GLY A 95 26.39 26.56 -11.52
CA GLY A 95 27.72 27.05 -11.79
C GLY A 95 28.82 26.33 -10.98
N GLN A 96 28.50 25.41 -10.10
CA GLN A 96 29.52 24.62 -9.40
C GLN A 96 30.15 23.59 -10.36
N THR A 97 31.49 23.48 -10.32
CA THR A 97 32.24 22.48 -11.09
C THR A 97 31.86 21.07 -10.61
N ILE A 98 31.39 20.24 -11.56
CA ILE A 98 30.98 18.85 -11.31
C ILE A 98 31.91 17.83 -11.97
N ALA A 99 32.67 18.22 -13.00
CA ALA A 99 33.63 17.35 -13.65
C ALA A 99 34.86 18.14 -14.12
N ILE A 100 36.01 17.52 -14.07
CA ILE A 100 37.28 18.03 -14.61
C ILE A 100 37.62 17.26 -15.87
N VAL A 101 37.84 17.94 -16.97
CA VAL A 101 38.13 17.33 -18.28
C VAL A 101 39.62 17.01 -18.40
N ASP A 102 39.94 15.84 -18.96
CA ASP A 102 41.30 15.50 -19.38
C ASP A 102 41.59 16.09 -20.75
N LYS A 103 41.99 17.35 -20.78
CA LYS A 103 42.25 18.10 -22.03
C LYS A 103 43.31 17.42 -22.91
N ASP A 104 44.38 16.88 -22.30
CA ASP A 104 45.46 16.26 -23.04
C ASP A 104 44.95 14.98 -23.76
N ALA A 105 44.22 14.14 -23.06
CA ALA A 105 43.64 12.92 -23.63
C ALA A 105 42.59 13.23 -24.71
N VAL A 106 41.78 14.27 -24.50
CA VAL A 106 40.79 14.72 -25.53
C VAL A 106 41.48 15.25 -26.76
N CYS A 107 42.52 16.09 -26.61
CA CYS A 107 43.26 16.63 -27.72
C CYS A 107 44.01 15.53 -28.51
N GLU A 108 44.65 14.59 -27.85
CA GLU A 108 45.32 13.46 -28.49
C GLU A 108 44.31 12.62 -29.30
N MET A 109 43.16 12.34 -28.73
CA MET A 109 42.07 11.62 -29.39
C MET A 109 41.59 12.37 -30.64
N LEU A 110 41.30 13.68 -30.54
CA LEU A 110 40.80 14.49 -31.64
C LEU A 110 41.83 14.58 -32.77
N VAL A 111 43.12 14.81 -32.44
CA VAL A 111 44.21 14.76 -33.42
C VAL A 111 44.27 13.39 -34.11
N GLY A 112 44.15 12.30 -33.39
CA GLY A 112 44.10 10.95 -33.95
C GLY A 112 42.93 10.71 -34.90
N MET A 113 41.75 11.26 -34.57
CA MET A 113 40.53 11.12 -35.39
C MET A 113 40.64 11.97 -36.69
N TYR A 114 41.29 13.11 -36.68
CA TYR A 114 41.40 14.05 -37.80
C TYR A 114 42.71 13.92 -38.58
N ALA A 115 43.68 13.14 -38.11
CA ALA A 115 45.03 13.02 -38.73
C ALA A 115 45.04 12.52 -40.21
N GLY A 116 43.90 12.12 -40.76
CA GLY A 116 43.76 11.73 -42.15
C GLY A 116 42.98 12.66 -43.05
N SER A 117 42.41 13.76 -42.57
CA SER A 117 41.40 14.54 -43.26
C SER A 117 41.67 16.02 -43.40
N VAL A 118 42.70 16.57 -42.79
CA VAL A 118 42.91 18.04 -42.72
C VAL A 118 44.26 18.42 -43.28
N SER A 119 44.25 19.09 -44.42
CA SER A 119 45.44 19.70 -45.07
C SER A 119 45.90 21.00 -44.37
N ASP A 120 45.14 21.53 -43.43
CA ASP A 120 45.49 22.67 -42.57
C ASP A 120 45.30 22.27 -41.13
N ALA A 121 46.37 21.88 -40.50
CA ALA A 121 46.44 21.45 -39.10
C ALA A 121 45.95 22.60 -38.21
N LEU A 122 44.74 22.42 -37.63
CA LEU A 122 44.47 23.01 -36.33
C LEU A 122 45.59 22.60 -35.42
N THR A 123 46.38 23.56 -34.92
CA THR A 123 47.48 23.26 -34.03
C THR A 123 46.89 22.64 -32.77
N PHE A 124 47.64 21.75 -32.10
CA PHE A 124 47.25 21.18 -30.80
C PHE A 124 46.79 22.27 -29.80
N ALA A 125 47.43 23.46 -29.89
CA ALA A 125 47.08 24.60 -29.05
C ALA A 125 45.66 25.15 -29.35
N GLU A 126 45.26 25.30 -30.63
CA GLU A 126 43.93 25.77 -31.00
C GLU A 126 42.82 24.76 -30.61
N LEU A 127 43.12 23.44 -30.73
CA LEU A 127 42.24 22.41 -30.24
C LEU A 127 42.10 22.46 -28.71
N ALA A 128 43.21 22.61 -27.99
CA ALA A 128 43.23 22.69 -26.54
C ALA A 128 42.45 23.89 -25.99
N ASP A 129 42.42 24.99 -26.71
CA ASP A 129 41.63 26.19 -26.35
C ASP A 129 40.11 25.96 -26.54
N SER A 130 39.71 25.07 -27.45
CA SER A 130 38.29 24.74 -27.70
C SER A 130 37.73 23.72 -26.68
N VAL A 131 38.57 22.92 -26.03
CA VAL A 131 38.15 21.93 -25.04
C VAL A 131 37.93 22.60 -23.68
N PRO A 132 36.75 22.48 -23.06
CA PRO A 132 36.48 23.04 -21.75
C PRO A 132 37.38 22.38 -20.68
N GLN A 133 37.84 23.17 -19.71
CA GLN A 133 38.66 22.67 -18.60
C GLN A 133 37.81 21.91 -17.55
N SER A 134 36.59 22.39 -17.38
CA SER A 134 35.66 21.85 -16.39
C SER A 134 34.24 21.92 -16.90
N ILE A 135 33.39 21.05 -16.40
CA ILE A 135 31.96 21.07 -16.65
C ILE A 135 31.27 21.54 -15.39
N GLU A 136 30.37 22.50 -15.54
CA GLU A 136 29.61 23.09 -14.45
C GLU A 136 28.18 22.58 -14.42
N SER A 137 27.56 22.58 -13.23
CA SER A 137 26.16 22.25 -13.09
C SER A 137 25.27 23.38 -13.65
N PRO A 138 24.36 23.08 -14.59
CA PRO A 138 23.44 24.09 -15.16
C PRO A 138 22.34 24.50 -14.17
N VAL A 139 22.11 23.72 -13.10
CA VAL A 139 21.07 23.95 -12.09
C VAL A 139 21.55 23.56 -10.70
N SER A 140 20.99 24.17 -9.67
CA SER A 140 21.20 23.67 -8.31
C SER A 140 20.34 22.44 -8.06
N GLY A 141 20.93 21.38 -7.47
CA GLY A 141 20.22 20.13 -7.24
C GLY A 141 21.07 19.06 -6.59
N THR A 142 20.68 17.80 -6.79
CA THR A 142 21.43 16.64 -6.31
C THR A 142 21.94 15.83 -7.50
N VAL A 143 23.18 15.38 -7.42
CA VAL A 143 23.79 14.54 -8.47
C VAL A 143 23.11 13.17 -8.46
N CYS A 144 22.43 12.83 -9.55
CA CYS A 144 21.69 11.55 -9.69
C CYS A 144 22.54 10.47 -10.36
N ALA A 145 23.34 10.87 -11.35
CA ALA A 145 24.23 9.95 -12.07
C ALA A 145 25.45 10.70 -12.59
N LEU A 146 26.56 9.99 -12.72
CA LEU A 146 27.81 10.44 -13.32
C LEU A 146 28.25 9.38 -14.34
N ALA A 147 28.81 9.82 -15.47
CA ALA A 147 29.47 8.92 -16.42
C ALA A 147 30.77 8.37 -15.83
N ALA A 148 31.29 7.29 -16.40
CA ALA A 148 32.58 6.75 -15.96
C ALA A 148 33.73 7.73 -16.25
N SER A 149 34.64 7.91 -15.28
CA SER A 149 35.87 8.67 -15.48
C SER A 149 36.89 7.87 -16.27
N GLY A 150 37.70 8.54 -17.07
CA GLY A 150 38.75 7.91 -17.90
C GLY A 150 38.23 7.25 -19.17
N GLU A 151 36.93 7.21 -19.42
CA GLU A 151 36.34 6.66 -20.63
C GLU A 151 35.88 7.77 -21.57
N LEU A 152 35.80 7.43 -22.87
CA LEU A 152 35.31 8.35 -23.90
C LEU A 152 33.80 8.54 -23.77
N ILE A 153 33.37 9.74 -23.52
CA ILE A 153 31.97 10.17 -23.55
C ILE A 153 31.70 10.79 -24.92
N ASN A 154 30.82 10.19 -25.69
CA ASN A 154 30.47 10.69 -27.01
C ASN A 154 29.73 12.03 -26.96
N ALA A 155 29.84 12.85 -28.02
CA ALA A 155 29.08 14.08 -28.17
C ALA A 155 27.59 13.85 -27.94
N GLY A 156 26.96 14.70 -27.09
CA GLY A 156 25.54 14.64 -26.76
C GLY A 156 25.17 13.54 -25.75
N ALA A 157 26.12 12.72 -25.29
CA ALA A 157 25.86 11.77 -24.23
C ALA A 157 25.83 12.45 -22.85
N ASP A 158 25.15 11.83 -21.89
CA ASP A 158 25.04 12.36 -20.53
C ASP A 158 26.37 12.23 -19.79
N ILE A 159 26.96 13.35 -19.37
CA ILE A 159 28.15 13.43 -18.51
C ILE A 159 27.72 13.29 -17.04
N ALA A 160 26.63 13.98 -16.70
CA ALA A 160 26.02 13.92 -15.39
C ALA A 160 24.50 14.14 -15.50
N GLN A 161 23.77 13.67 -14.52
CA GLN A 161 22.35 13.97 -14.35
C GLN A 161 22.15 14.63 -13.00
N ILE A 162 21.54 15.82 -13.00
CA ILE A 162 21.25 16.60 -11.79
C ILE A 162 19.75 16.62 -11.57
N GLY A 163 19.32 16.06 -10.47
CA GLY A 163 17.93 16.20 -9.98
C GLY A 163 17.74 17.60 -9.45
N GLY A 164 16.91 18.40 -10.12
CA GLY A 164 16.64 19.79 -9.72
C GLY A 164 16.07 19.87 -8.29
N LYS A 165 15.94 21.10 -7.77
CA LYS A 165 15.21 21.37 -6.50
C LYS A 165 13.71 21.01 -6.60
N GLY A 166 13.28 20.37 -7.68
CA GLY A 166 11.95 19.84 -7.87
C GLY A 166 11.58 18.85 -6.77
N ALA A 167 10.30 18.86 -6.42
CA ALA A 167 9.77 17.95 -5.44
C ALA A 167 10.08 16.49 -5.83
N LEU A 168 10.40 15.68 -4.85
CA LEU A 168 10.44 14.22 -5.03
C LEU A 168 9.04 13.74 -5.42
N VAL A 169 8.98 12.79 -6.31
CA VAL A 169 7.75 12.12 -6.75
C VAL A 169 7.88 10.62 -6.57
N LEU A 170 6.76 9.95 -6.41
CA LEU A 170 6.72 8.50 -6.44
C LEU A 170 6.18 8.06 -7.81
N ASN A 171 7.01 7.40 -8.60
CA ASN A 171 6.59 6.76 -9.84
C ASN A 171 6.11 5.35 -9.54
N VAL A 172 4.81 5.09 -9.74
CA VAL A 172 4.18 3.79 -9.46
C VAL A 172 3.75 3.10 -10.74
N ALA A 173 3.94 1.79 -10.78
CA ALA A 173 3.47 0.93 -11.86
C ALA A 173 2.03 0.50 -11.59
N VAL A 174 1.10 0.99 -12.39
CA VAL A 174 -0.33 0.71 -12.26
C VAL A 174 -0.75 -0.32 -13.31
N PRO A 175 -1.31 -1.48 -12.90
CA PRO A 175 -1.86 -2.45 -13.84
C PRO A 175 -2.96 -1.84 -14.73
N GLU A 176 -2.95 -2.20 -16.02
CA GLU A 176 -3.89 -1.68 -17.03
C GLU A 176 -5.36 -1.82 -16.59
N ARG A 177 -5.72 -2.92 -15.95
CA ARG A 177 -7.08 -3.15 -15.40
C ARG A 177 -7.55 -2.09 -14.40
N ASN A 178 -6.62 -1.34 -13.78
CA ASN A 178 -6.92 -0.30 -12.81
C ASN A 178 -6.81 1.11 -13.36
N LEU A 179 -6.22 1.31 -14.54
CA LEU A 179 -5.98 2.63 -15.13
C LEU A 179 -7.26 3.43 -15.35
N THR A 180 -8.36 2.77 -15.72
CA THR A 180 -9.66 3.42 -15.94
C THR A 180 -10.22 4.10 -14.67
N LYS A 181 -9.74 3.67 -13.50
CA LYS A 181 -10.15 4.21 -12.19
C LYS A 181 -9.28 5.39 -11.75
N ILE A 182 -8.10 5.58 -12.36
CA ILE A 182 -7.12 6.58 -11.95
C ILE A 182 -7.24 7.82 -12.83
N LYS A 183 -7.20 8.99 -12.20
CA LYS A 183 -7.27 10.28 -12.87
C LYS A 183 -6.28 11.25 -12.23
N SER A 184 -5.75 12.17 -13.02
CA SER A 184 -4.92 13.26 -12.49
C SER A 184 -5.69 14.07 -11.45
N GLY A 185 -5.00 14.50 -10.40
CA GLY A 185 -5.54 15.24 -9.26
C GLY A 185 -6.12 14.39 -8.13
N GLN A 186 -6.23 13.07 -8.29
CA GLN A 186 -6.66 12.18 -7.20
C GLN A 186 -5.66 12.18 -6.05
N THR A 187 -6.18 12.17 -4.81
CA THR A 187 -5.36 12.10 -3.61
C THR A 187 -4.79 10.69 -3.44
N ALA A 188 -3.55 10.62 -3.01
CA ALA A 188 -2.86 9.38 -2.68
C ALA A 188 -2.23 9.46 -1.29
N LYS A 189 -2.25 8.34 -0.59
CA LYS A 189 -1.46 8.11 0.62
C LYS A 189 -0.24 7.31 0.24
N LEU A 190 0.94 7.79 0.62
CA LEU A 190 2.22 7.21 0.23
C LEU A 190 2.90 6.62 1.46
N SER A 191 3.51 5.45 1.29
CA SER A 191 4.36 4.79 2.28
C SER A 191 5.69 4.48 1.64
N VAL A 192 6.78 5.00 2.17
CA VAL A 192 8.13 4.75 1.67
C VAL A 192 8.90 3.96 2.72
N SER A 193 9.53 2.86 2.29
CA SER A 193 10.13 1.88 3.21
C SER A 193 11.29 2.46 4.03
N SER A 194 12.04 3.43 3.49
CA SER A 194 13.20 4.04 4.15
C SER A 194 12.84 5.04 5.24
N ALA A 195 11.66 5.66 5.15
CA ALA A 195 11.27 6.75 6.06
C ALA A 195 10.44 6.29 7.25
N GLU A 196 9.81 5.09 7.20
CA GLU A 196 8.82 4.61 8.17
C GLU A 196 7.67 5.61 8.42
N GLU A 197 7.47 6.54 7.50
CA GLU A 197 6.48 7.62 7.55
C GLU A 197 5.50 7.50 6.39
N THR A 198 4.33 8.08 6.57
CA THR A 198 3.33 8.18 5.50
C THR A 198 3.21 9.61 5.04
N PHE A 199 3.21 9.81 3.73
CA PHE A 199 3.09 11.11 3.10
C PHE A 199 1.74 11.21 2.39
N SER A 200 1.30 12.43 2.20
CA SER A 200 0.18 12.73 1.30
C SER A 200 0.72 13.15 -0.06
N GLY A 201 -0.07 12.94 -1.09
CA GLY A 201 0.29 13.39 -2.44
C GLY A 201 -0.91 13.34 -3.38
N LYS A 202 -0.66 13.73 -4.64
CA LYS A 202 -1.66 13.73 -5.70
C LYS A 202 -1.10 13.12 -6.96
N VAL A 203 -1.94 12.47 -7.74
CA VAL A 203 -1.61 12.01 -9.08
C VAL A 203 -1.34 13.22 -9.97
N LEU A 204 -0.10 13.37 -10.42
CA LEU A 204 0.33 14.44 -11.31
C LEU A 204 0.12 14.07 -12.78
N LYS A 205 0.64 12.90 -13.16
CA LYS A 205 0.68 12.46 -14.55
C LYS A 205 0.43 10.95 -14.63
N ILE A 206 -0.25 10.55 -15.69
CA ILE A 206 -0.45 9.16 -16.08
C ILE A 206 0.25 9.02 -17.44
N SER A 207 1.14 8.03 -17.57
CA SER A 207 1.80 7.74 -18.85
C SER A 207 0.79 7.26 -19.88
N GLU A 208 0.90 7.76 -21.10
CA GLU A 208 0.10 7.29 -22.23
C GLU A 208 0.63 5.97 -22.80
N SER A 209 1.89 5.62 -22.50
CA SER A 209 2.51 4.36 -22.90
C SER A 209 2.43 3.34 -21.78
N THR A 210 2.21 2.09 -22.18
CA THR A 210 2.25 0.93 -21.29
C THR A 210 3.52 0.12 -21.55
N ARG A 211 3.97 -0.59 -20.51
CA ARG A 211 5.09 -1.52 -20.59
C ARG A 211 4.77 -2.81 -19.86
N LYS A 212 5.47 -3.88 -20.21
CA LYS A 212 5.37 -5.14 -19.49
C LYS A 212 6.31 -5.15 -18.30
N GLN A 213 5.80 -5.58 -17.17
CA GLN A 213 6.56 -5.71 -15.92
C GLN A 213 6.15 -6.97 -15.19
N TYR A 214 7.12 -7.61 -14.52
CA TYR A 214 6.85 -8.71 -13.62
C TYR A 214 6.43 -8.16 -12.24
N LEU A 215 5.22 -8.49 -11.82
CA LEU A 215 4.73 -8.27 -10.46
C LEU A 215 4.71 -9.62 -9.74
N GLY A 216 5.78 -9.91 -9.01
CA GLY A 216 6.02 -11.25 -8.51
C GLY A 216 6.35 -12.23 -9.64
N SER A 217 5.55 -13.29 -9.78
CA SER A 217 5.72 -14.32 -10.83
C SER A 217 4.86 -14.10 -12.09
N VAL A 218 4.06 -13.04 -12.11
CA VAL A 218 3.11 -12.77 -13.21
C VAL A 218 3.59 -11.58 -14.03
N GLU A 219 3.65 -11.74 -15.35
CA GLU A 219 3.87 -10.64 -16.28
C GLU A 219 2.56 -9.86 -16.46
N GLU A 220 2.58 -8.58 -16.14
CA GLU A 220 1.43 -7.68 -16.30
C GLU A 220 1.79 -6.48 -17.17
N THR A 221 0.80 -5.98 -17.91
CA THR A 221 0.90 -4.70 -18.60
C THR A 221 0.58 -3.60 -17.60
N VAL A 222 1.51 -2.65 -17.45
CA VAL A 222 1.41 -1.53 -16.51
C VAL A 222 1.62 -0.20 -17.24
N ALA A 223 1.07 0.87 -16.68
CA ALA A 223 1.44 2.24 -17.03
C ALA A 223 2.08 2.92 -15.83
N ASP A 224 3.04 3.79 -16.08
CA ASP A 224 3.69 4.56 -15.03
C ASP A 224 2.81 5.76 -14.67
N VAL A 225 2.57 5.92 -13.37
CA VAL A 225 1.80 7.02 -12.79
C VAL A 225 2.69 7.78 -11.81
N THR A 226 2.85 9.07 -12.05
CA THR A 226 3.64 9.95 -11.19
C THR A 226 2.74 10.57 -10.12
N VAL A 227 3.13 10.40 -8.88
CA VAL A 227 2.41 10.93 -7.70
C VAL A 227 3.33 11.91 -6.96
N SER A 228 2.84 13.13 -6.65
CA SER A 228 3.59 14.08 -5.82
C SER A 228 3.81 13.51 -4.41
N ILE A 229 4.88 13.93 -3.76
CA ILE A 229 5.10 13.72 -2.34
C ILE A 229 5.03 15.10 -1.68
N ASP A 230 3.97 15.33 -0.91
CA ASP A 230 3.81 16.59 -0.19
C ASP A 230 4.70 16.56 1.07
N ASP A 231 5.45 17.64 1.31
CA ASP A 231 6.35 17.80 2.44
C ASP A 231 7.33 16.61 2.64
N PRO A 232 8.18 16.30 1.63
CA PRO A 232 9.11 15.19 1.73
C PRO A 232 10.11 15.39 2.85
N SER A 233 10.31 14.37 3.69
CA SER A 233 11.32 14.41 4.75
C SER A 233 12.74 14.32 4.16
N GLU A 234 13.74 14.82 4.88
CA GLU A 234 15.16 14.75 4.47
C GLU A 234 15.69 13.30 4.38
N LYS A 235 14.96 12.34 4.92
CA LYS A 235 15.31 10.92 4.87
C LYS A 235 15.01 10.28 3.52
N LEU A 236 14.08 10.87 2.74
CA LEU A 236 13.72 10.36 1.43
C LEU A 236 14.84 10.56 0.42
N LYS A 237 15.15 9.49 -0.31
CA LYS A 237 16.15 9.51 -1.37
C LYS A 237 15.55 9.00 -2.67
N SER A 238 16.05 9.53 -3.78
CA SER A 238 15.80 8.93 -5.09
C SER A 238 16.33 7.49 -5.10
N GLY A 239 15.52 6.55 -5.60
CA GLY A 239 15.79 5.12 -5.56
C GLY A 239 15.07 4.37 -4.44
N ASP A 240 14.47 5.08 -3.47
CA ASP A 240 13.70 4.43 -2.41
C ASP A 240 12.43 3.78 -2.95
N ASN A 241 12.13 2.57 -2.46
CA ASN A 241 10.90 1.88 -2.82
C ASN A 241 9.74 2.32 -1.93
N GLY A 242 8.56 2.48 -2.54
CA GLY A 242 7.36 2.89 -1.85
C GLY A 242 6.09 2.33 -2.45
N TYR A 243 5.00 2.59 -1.78
CA TYR A 243 3.64 2.25 -2.20
C TYR A 243 2.78 3.50 -2.21
N ALA A 244 1.93 3.62 -3.22
CA ALA A 244 0.88 4.62 -3.27
C ALA A 244 -0.49 3.96 -3.17
N GLU A 245 -1.31 4.40 -2.24
CA GLU A 245 -2.72 4.09 -2.14
C GLU A 245 -3.50 5.26 -2.74
N ILE A 246 -3.85 5.15 -4.02
CA ILE A 246 -4.54 6.18 -4.79
C ILE A 246 -6.05 6.05 -4.57
N GLN A 247 -6.70 7.10 -4.09
CA GLN A 247 -8.13 7.13 -3.88
C GLN A 247 -8.86 7.25 -5.22
N THR A 248 -9.65 6.23 -5.57
CA THR A 248 -10.32 6.15 -6.87
C THR A 248 -11.81 6.46 -6.81
N GLY A 249 -12.35 6.75 -5.65
CA GLY A 249 -13.76 7.03 -5.47
C GLY A 249 -14.07 7.94 -4.29
N ILE A 250 -15.36 8.24 -4.14
CA ILE A 250 -15.86 9.08 -3.05
C ILE A 250 -16.00 8.22 -1.80
N LYS A 251 -15.60 8.79 -0.66
CA LYS A 251 -15.82 8.23 0.67
C LYS A 251 -17.31 7.90 0.88
N ARG A 252 -17.61 6.70 1.30
CA ARG A 252 -18.96 6.21 1.52
C ARG A 252 -19.07 5.63 2.92
N ASN A 253 -20.21 5.86 3.57
CA ASN A 253 -20.55 5.15 4.78
C ASN A 253 -21.25 3.85 4.40
N ILE A 254 -20.65 2.73 4.75
CA ILE A 254 -21.18 1.39 4.51
C ILE A 254 -21.50 0.74 5.86
N VAL A 255 -22.53 -0.09 5.89
CA VAL A 255 -22.87 -0.89 7.06
C VAL A 255 -22.03 -2.15 7.02
N THR A 256 -21.34 -2.45 8.10
CA THR A 256 -20.43 -3.59 8.21
C THR A 256 -20.71 -4.46 9.41
N LEU A 257 -20.47 -5.75 9.26
CA LEU A 257 -20.48 -6.74 10.32
C LEU A 257 -19.18 -7.54 10.31
N PRO A 258 -18.71 -8.02 11.48
CA PRO A 258 -17.63 -9.01 11.53
C PRO A 258 -18.02 -10.29 10.78
N TYR A 259 -17.04 -10.95 10.16
CA TYR A 259 -17.28 -12.23 9.47
C TYR A 259 -17.95 -13.29 10.36
N SER A 260 -17.67 -13.26 11.67
CA SER A 260 -18.27 -14.18 12.64
C SER A 260 -19.77 -14.04 12.82
N ALA A 261 -20.36 -12.90 12.41
CA ALA A 261 -21.79 -12.65 12.49
C ALA A 261 -22.55 -13.07 11.22
N VAL A 262 -21.84 -13.26 10.10
CA VAL A 262 -22.42 -13.67 8.82
C VAL A 262 -22.28 -15.17 8.66
N MET A 263 -23.38 -15.83 8.47
CA MET A 263 -23.46 -17.28 8.23
C MET A 263 -23.85 -17.53 6.78
N GLN A 264 -23.44 -18.67 6.27
CA GLN A 264 -23.74 -19.10 4.91
C GLN A 264 -24.30 -20.51 4.91
N ASP A 265 -25.33 -20.75 4.11
CA ASP A 265 -25.79 -22.07 3.75
C ASP A 265 -25.72 -22.29 2.23
N ASP A 266 -26.21 -23.42 1.73
CA ASP A 266 -26.15 -23.77 0.31
C ASP A 266 -26.93 -22.79 -0.61
N LYS A 267 -27.72 -21.88 -0.04
CA LYS A 267 -28.67 -21.03 -0.78
C LYS A 267 -28.41 -19.54 -0.62
N SER A 268 -28.01 -19.10 0.59
CA SER A 268 -27.88 -17.67 0.91
C SER A 268 -26.93 -17.41 2.07
N GLU A 269 -26.49 -16.18 2.16
CA GLU A 269 -25.84 -15.62 3.34
C GLU A 269 -26.93 -15.02 4.24
N TYR A 270 -26.76 -15.19 5.55
CA TYR A 270 -27.75 -14.74 6.51
C TYR A 270 -27.12 -14.36 7.85
N VAL A 271 -27.85 -13.58 8.61
CA VAL A 271 -27.53 -13.24 10.00
C VAL A 271 -28.70 -13.61 10.90
N TYR A 272 -28.46 -13.71 12.21
CA TYR A 272 -29.53 -13.77 13.19
C TYR A 272 -29.69 -12.39 13.82
N VAL A 273 -30.89 -11.83 13.71
CA VAL A 273 -31.29 -10.59 14.39
C VAL A 273 -32.17 -10.92 15.60
N ILE A 274 -32.17 -10.05 16.60
CA ILE A 274 -33.01 -10.23 17.78
C ILE A 274 -34.30 -9.46 17.59
N GLU A 275 -35.40 -10.16 17.38
CA GLU A 275 -36.74 -9.60 17.29
C GLU A 275 -37.58 -10.16 18.45
N ASP A 276 -38.20 -9.30 19.26
CA ASP A 276 -38.99 -9.68 20.44
C ASP A 276 -38.31 -10.69 21.37
N GLY A 277 -36.99 -10.55 21.57
CA GLY A 277 -36.17 -11.41 22.43
C GLY A 277 -35.90 -12.80 21.85
N ARG A 278 -36.12 -13.01 20.56
CA ARG A 278 -35.83 -14.24 19.81
C ARG A 278 -34.87 -13.99 18.68
N ALA A 279 -34.00 -14.96 18.43
CA ALA A 279 -33.12 -14.94 17.26
C ALA A 279 -33.92 -15.31 16.01
N VAL A 280 -34.04 -14.39 15.07
CA VAL A 280 -34.74 -14.57 13.80
C VAL A 280 -33.73 -14.54 12.67
N ARG A 281 -33.78 -15.53 11.79
CA ARG A 281 -32.92 -15.55 10.59
C ARG A 281 -33.36 -14.47 9.64
N ARG A 282 -32.37 -13.69 9.15
CA ARG A 282 -32.55 -12.69 8.10
C ARG A 282 -31.52 -12.90 7.00
N ASP A 283 -31.97 -13.12 5.78
CA ASP A 283 -31.08 -13.25 4.64
C ASP A 283 -30.49 -11.86 4.31
N VAL A 284 -29.19 -11.84 4.03
CA VAL A 284 -28.43 -10.63 3.72
C VAL A 284 -27.65 -10.83 2.42
N ILE A 285 -27.20 -9.73 1.87
CA ILE A 285 -26.25 -9.73 0.74
C ILE A 285 -24.98 -9.11 1.26
N THR A 286 -23.85 -9.82 1.13
CA THR A 286 -22.55 -9.26 1.43
C THR A 286 -22.00 -8.47 0.22
N GLY A 287 -21.13 -7.52 0.48
CA GLY A 287 -20.54 -6.66 -0.52
C GLY A 287 -19.02 -6.62 -0.40
N LEU A 288 -18.48 -5.47 -0.03
CA LEU A 288 -17.03 -5.29 0.10
C LEU A 288 -16.49 -6.07 1.30
N GLU A 289 -15.47 -6.87 1.04
CA GLU A 289 -14.73 -7.58 2.06
C GLU A 289 -13.54 -6.73 2.54
N MET A 290 -13.38 -6.61 3.85
CA MET A 290 -12.28 -5.90 4.51
C MET A 290 -11.57 -6.85 5.47
N ALA A 291 -10.46 -6.43 6.05
CA ALA A 291 -9.59 -7.32 6.84
C ALA A 291 -10.30 -8.08 7.98
N LYS A 292 -11.33 -7.48 8.63
CA LYS A 292 -12.03 -8.08 9.77
C LYS A 292 -13.55 -8.07 9.64
N VAL A 293 -14.10 -7.31 8.70
CA VAL A 293 -15.53 -7.06 8.55
C VAL A 293 -15.92 -7.15 7.08
N THR A 294 -17.18 -7.42 6.81
CA THR A 294 -17.75 -7.38 5.47
C THR A 294 -18.90 -6.37 5.42
N GLN A 295 -19.07 -5.73 4.28
CA GLN A 295 -20.25 -4.91 4.03
C GLN A 295 -21.49 -5.79 3.95
N VAL A 296 -22.58 -5.33 4.56
CA VAL A 296 -23.85 -6.06 4.57
C VAL A 296 -24.98 -5.16 4.11
N PHE A 297 -25.85 -5.72 3.29
CA PHE A 297 -27.10 -5.10 2.85
C PHE A 297 -28.27 -5.88 3.44
N GLY A 298 -29.32 -5.17 3.87
CA GLY A 298 -30.53 -5.77 4.44
C GLY A 298 -30.60 -5.75 5.96
N VAL A 299 -29.61 -5.14 6.63
CA VAL A 299 -29.60 -4.90 8.08
C VAL A 299 -29.35 -3.42 8.34
N SER A 300 -30.00 -2.84 9.34
CA SER A 300 -29.79 -1.45 9.77
C SER A 300 -28.93 -1.37 11.03
N VAL A 301 -28.34 -0.19 11.28
CA VAL A 301 -27.47 0.04 12.46
C VAL A 301 -28.27 0.01 13.78
N GLU A 302 -29.60 0.07 13.70
CA GLU A 302 -30.50 0.04 14.84
C GLU A 302 -31.00 -1.37 15.20
N GLU A 303 -30.67 -2.34 14.39
CA GLU A 303 -31.00 -3.76 14.55
C GLU A 303 -29.84 -4.57 15.13
#